data_8e223360ce7c7b9d5055cc9514e18fe0
#
_entry.id   8e223360ce7c7b9d5055cc9514e18fe0
#
_cell.length_a   1.000
_cell.length_b   1.000
_cell.length_c   1.000
_cell.angle_alpha   90.00
_cell.angle_beta   90.00
_cell.angle_gamma   90.00
#
_symmetry.space_group_name_H-M   'P 1'
#
loop_
_entity.id
_entity.type
_entity.pdbx_description
1 polymer ?
#
loop_
_entity_poly.entity_id
_entity_poly.type
_entity_poly.pdbx_seq_one_letter_code
_entity_poly.pdbx_strand_id
1 'polypeptide(L)'
;LALVDPNFFSIFTLPLIEGDVKTALIQPHTIVITKATAKKYFGGEDAMGKTLAFDHNMASYKVTGVIDDIPSNSHFHFDMFASMTGWEPAKSDSWMGGNFYTYLLLKPGTDYAKMEARFPAMVEKYMGPQIQKEMGLSLSQFRTKGNSLGFALQPLTSIHLHSATNNEFEPGG
;
A
#
# COMPACT_ATOMS: atom_id res chain seq x y z
N LEU A 1 6.49 -1.19 -10.20
CA LEU A 1 5.20 -1.83 -9.94
C LEU A 1 4.91 -1.78 -8.45
N ALA A 2 3.68 -1.44 -8.07
CA ALA A 2 3.16 -1.54 -6.70
C ALA A 2 2.03 -2.58 -6.64
N LEU A 3 1.98 -3.36 -5.55
CA LEU A 3 0.79 -4.14 -5.18
C LEU A 3 -0.07 -3.27 -4.28
N VAL A 4 -1.33 -3.08 -4.63
CA VAL A 4 -2.23 -2.16 -3.94
C VAL A 4 -3.60 -2.76 -3.66
N ASP A 5 -4.26 -2.24 -2.63
CA ASP A 5 -5.63 -2.63 -2.30
C ASP A 5 -6.64 -2.21 -3.39
N PRO A 6 -7.77 -2.92 -3.52
CA PRO A 6 -8.82 -2.57 -4.49
C PRO A 6 -9.36 -1.15 -4.37
N ASN A 7 -9.29 -0.55 -3.17
CA ASN A 7 -9.77 0.81 -2.91
C ASN A 7 -8.72 1.90 -3.12
N PHE A 8 -7.52 1.57 -3.57
CA PHE A 8 -6.40 2.51 -3.74
C PHE A 8 -6.81 3.77 -4.52
N PHE A 9 -7.42 3.62 -5.67
CA PHE A 9 -7.87 4.74 -6.51
C PHE A 9 -9.10 5.48 -5.95
N SER A 10 -9.74 4.98 -4.91
CA SER A 10 -10.77 5.70 -4.16
C SER A 10 -10.20 6.58 -3.06
N ILE A 11 -8.98 6.29 -2.62
CA ILE A 11 -8.26 7.04 -1.58
C ILE A 11 -7.38 8.12 -2.22
N PHE A 12 -6.68 7.76 -3.30
CA PHE A 12 -5.75 8.65 -3.99
C PHE A 12 -6.35 9.15 -5.30
N THR A 13 -6.27 10.46 -5.53
CA THR A 13 -6.80 11.12 -6.72
C THR A 13 -5.86 10.90 -7.91
N LEU A 14 -5.90 9.70 -8.47
CA LEU A 14 -5.26 9.34 -9.72
C LEU A 14 -6.36 8.94 -10.70
N PRO A 15 -6.86 9.88 -11.53
CA PRO A 15 -8.02 9.62 -12.36
C PRO A 15 -7.73 8.57 -13.43
N LEU A 16 -8.60 7.57 -13.54
CA LEU A 16 -8.54 6.62 -14.65
C LEU A 16 -9.00 7.33 -15.94
N ILE A 17 -8.21 7.17 -17.00
CA ILE A 17 -8.57 7.55 -18.37
C ILE A 17 -9.48 6.48 -18.96
N GLU A 18 -9.17 5.21 -18.66
CA GLU A 18 -9.94 4.04 -19.06
C GLU A 18 -10.12 3.10 -17.87
N GLY A 19 -11.27 2.43 -17.82
CA GLY A 19 -11.64 1.55 -16.71
C GLY A 19 -12.51 2.23 -15.66
N ASP A 20 -12.80 1.51 -14.59
CA ASP A 20 -13.64 1.99 -13.49
C ASP A 20 -12.89 1.85 -12.16
N VAL A 21 -12.73 2.95 -11.43
CA VAL A 21 -12.10 3.05 -10.11
C VAL A 21 -12.61 1.99 -9.13
N LYS A 22 -13.90 1.66 -9.18
CA LYS A 22 -14.53 0.74 -8.24
C LYS A 22 -14.23 -0.73 -8.56
N THR A 23 -13.89 -1.05 -9.80
CA THR A 23 -13.78 -2.44 -10.25
C THR A 23 -12.39 -2.84 -10.74
N ALA A 24 -11.55 -1.87 -11.08
CA ALA A 24 -10.27 -2.12 -11.74
C ALA A 24 -9.35 -3.10 -10.99
N LEU A 25 -9.34 -3.07 -9.65
CA LEU A 25 -8.45 -3.89 -8.82
C LEU A 25 -9.17 -4.89 -7.91
N ILE A 26 -10.46 -5.15 -8.12
CA ILE A 26 -11.23 -6.11 -7.28
C ILE A 26 -10.75 -7.55 -7.51
N GLN A 27 -10.53 -7.92 -8.77
CA GLN A 27 -10.16 -9.28 -9.11
C GLN A 27 -8.66 -9.53 -8.93
N PRO A 28 -8.24 -10.74 -8.55
CA PRO A 28 -6.83 -11.11 -8.57
C PRO A 28 -6.26 -11.01 -9.99
N HIS A 29 -4.96 -10.78 -10.07
CA HIS A 29 -4.26 -10.67 -11.35
C HIS A 29 -4.80 -9.58 -12.30
N THR A 30 -5.30 -8.48 -11.73
CA THR A 30 -5.64 -7.27 -12.48
C THR A 30 -4.60 -6.18 -12.23
N ILE A 31 -4.43 -5.29 -13.21
CA ILE A 31 -3.43 -4.23 -13.17
C ILE A 31 -3.97 -2.96 -13.83
N VAL A 32 -3.68 -1.83 -13.19
CA VAL A 32 -3.83 -0.50 -13.76
C VAL A 32 -2.45 0.02 -14.14
N ILE A 33 -2.31 0.60 -15.32
CA ILE A 33 -1.03 1.06 -15.85
C ILE A 33 -1.12 2.53 -16.27
N THR A 34 0.03 3.20 -16.31
CA THR A 34 0.11 4.56 -16.87
C THR A 34 -0.03 4.54 -18.39
N LYS A 35 -0.41 5.67 -18.95
CA LYS A 35 -0.50 5.90 -20.41
C LYS A 35 0.85 5.65 -21.11
N ALA A 36 1.95 6.10 -20.52
CA ALA A 36 3.30 5.82 -21.03
C ALA A 36 3.58 4.33 -21.08
N THR A 37 3.19 3.59 -20.04
CA THR A 37 3.32 2.14 -19.96
C THR A 37 2.44 1.44 -21.01
N ALA A 38 1.18 1.85 -21.16
CA ALA A 38 0.31 1.34 -22.21
C ALA A 38 0.93 1.52 -23.59
N LYS A 39 1.44 2.71 -23.89
CA LYS A 39 2.14 2.99 -25.14
C LYS A 39 3.39 2.15 -25.32
N LYS A 40 4.18 1.95 -24.26
CA LYS A 40 5.43 1.17 -24.31
C LYS A 40 5.20 -0.29 -24.68
N TYR A 41 4.17 -0.92 -24.10
CA TYR A 41 3.93 -2.37 -24.25
C TYR A 41 2.95 -2.72 -25.38
N PHE A 42 2.03 -1.83 -25.70
CA PHE A 42 0.97 -2.08 -26.69
C PHE A 42 1.00 -1.13 -27.88
N GLY A 43 1.93 -0.16 -27.90
CA GLY A 43 2.06 0.79 -28.99
C GLY A 43 0.85 1.72 -29.09
N GLY A 44 0.14 1.69 -30.21
CA GLY A 44 -1.09 2.46 -30.43
C GLY A 44 -2.36 1.65 -30.26
N GLU A 45 -2.26 0.38 -29.83
CA GLU A 45 -3.43 -0.48 -29.63
C GLU A 45 -4.05 -0.25 -28.25
N ASP A 46 -5.36 -0.47 -28.15
CA ASP A 46 -6.08 -0.47 -26.88
C ASP A 46 -5.45 -1.46 -25.90
N ALA A 47 -5.06 -0.97 -24.73
CA ALA A 47 -4.44 -1.77 -23.67
C ALA A 47 -5.47 -2.55 -22.83
N MET A 48 -6.73 -2.08 -22.82
CA MET A 48 -7.78 -2.67 -21.97
C MET A 48 -8.02 -4.15 -22.28
N GLY A 49 -8.05 -4.96 -21.24
CA GLY A 49 -8.28 -6.40 -21.36
C GLY A 49 -7.08 -7.22 -21.83
N LYS A 50 -6.02 -6.60 -22.32
CA LYS A 50 -4.77 -7.30 -22.66
C LYS A 50 -4.03 -7.76 -21.42
N THR A 51 -3.06 -8.65 -21.62
CA THR A 51 -2.30 -9.27 -20.54
C THR A 51 -0.85 -8.80 -20.59
N LEU A 52 -0.33 -8.42 -19.44
CA LEU A 52 1.09 -8.20 -19.18
C LEU A 52 1.65 -9.42 -18.44
N ALA A 53 2.64 -10.08 -19.03
CA ALA A 53 3.38 -11.15 -18.40
C ALA A 53 4.70 -10.60 -17.85
N PHE A 54 5.03 -10.97 -16.63
CA PHE A 54 6.30 -10.62 -15.99
C PHE A 54 7.20 -11.85 -15.93
N ASP A 55 8.50 -11.67 -16.22
CA ASP A 55 9.49 -12.74 -16.15
C ASP A 55 9.70 -13.27 -14.71
N HIS A 56 10.35 -14.45 -14.61
CA HIS A 56 10.78 -15.06 -13.35
C HIS A 56 9.65 -15.53 -12.41
N ASN A 57 8.66 -16.27 -12.92
CA ASN A 57 7.54 -16.84 -12.15
C ASN A 57 6.58 -15.79 -11.54
N MET A 58 6.62 -14.57 -11.96
CA MET A 58 5.57 -13.61 -11.63
C MET A 58 4.30 -13.91 -12.44
N ALA A 59 3.16 -13.70 -11.81
CA ALA A 59 1.87 -13.92 -12.46
C ALA A 59 1.66 -12.97 -13.65
N SER A 60 0.87 -13.39 -14.61
CA SER A 60 0.36 -12.52 -15.68
C SER A 60 -0.82 -11.71 -15.16
N TYR A 61 -0.89 -10.44 -15.53
CA TYR A 61 -1.93 -9.52 -15.09
C TYR A 61 -2.72 -8.98 -16.27
N LYS A 62 -4.05 -8.99 -16.13
CA LYS A 62 -4.95 -8.39 -17.10
C LYS A 62 -5.06 -6.88 -16.86
N VAL A 63 -4.87 -6.07 -17.88
CA VAL A 63 -5.06 -4.61 -17.81
C VAL A 63 -6.55 -4.30 -17.66
N THR A 64 -6.90 -3.62 -16.59
CA THR A 64 -8.27 -3.26 -16.22
C THR A 64 -8.48 -1.77 -16.02
N GLY A 65 -7.42 -1.00 -16.22
CA GLY A 65 -7.49 0.45 -16.21
C GLY A 65 -6.22 1.09 -16.73
N VAL A 66 -6.36 2.29 -17.24
CA VAL A 66 -5.28 3.17 -17.66
C VAL A 66 -5.44 4.50 -16.93
N ILE A 67 -4.36 4.98 -16.31
CA ILE A 67 -4.29 6.32 -15.70
C ILE A 67 -3.39 7.22 -16.54
N ASP A 68 -3.49 8.53 -16.32
CA ASP A 68 -2.50 9.46 -16.87
C ASP A 68 -1.12 9.24 -16.22
N ASP A 69 -0.08 9.77 -16.84
CA ASP A 69 1.26 9.66 -16.31
C ASP A 69 1.35 10.41 -14.97
N ILE A 70 2.04 9.80 -14.01
CA ILE A 70 2.12 10.35 -12.66
C ILE A 70 3.07 11.54 -12.66
N PRO A 71 2.64 12.73 -12.16
CA PRO A 71 3.50 13.89 -12.07
C PRO A 71 4.72 13.64 -11.18
N SER A 72 5.86 14.25 -11.50
CA SER A 72 7.11 14.11 -10.76
C SER A 72 7.03 14.59 -9.30
N ASN A 73 6.06 15.44 -8.96
CA ASN A 73 5.81 15.90 -7.60
C ASN A 73 4.79 15.05 -6.84
N SER A 74 4.41 13.88 -7.37
CA SER A 74 3.52 12.94 -6.68
C SER A 74 4.27 12.20 -5.57
N HIS A 75 3.51 11.74 -4.56
CA HIS A 75 4.03 10.82 -3.55
C HIS A 75 4.37 9.43 -4.12
N PHE A 76 3.71 9.02 -5.20
CA PHE A 76 3.93 7.75 -5.87
C PHE A 76 4.65 7.94 -7.21
N HIS A 77 5.62 7.07 -7.49
CA HIS A 77 6.41 7.04 -8.72
C HIS A 77 6.33 5.67 -9.39
N PHE A 78 5.13 5.07 -9.39
CA PHE A 78 4.91 3.76 -9.99
C PHE A 78 4.14 3.88 -11.31
N ASP A 79 4.60 3.17 -12.33
CA ASP A 79 3.93 3.12 -13.62
C ASP A 79 2.86 2.02 -13.71
N MET A 80 2.79 1.15 -12.71
CA MET A 80 1.94 -0.03 -12.69
C MET A 80 1.43 -0.29 -11.27
N PHE A 81 0.12 -0.50 -11.13
CA PHE A 81 -0.58 -0.80 -9.88
C PHE A 81 -1.32 -2.12 -10.03
N ALA A 82 -0.81 -3.18 -9.44
CA ALA A 82 -1.41 -4.50 -9.48
C ALA A 82 -2.27 -4.78 -8.25
N SER A 83 -3.35 -5.51 -8.46
CA SER A 83 -4.24 -5.91 -7.36
C SER A 83 -3.52 -6.79 -6.34
N MET A 84 -3.66 -6.44 -5.08
CA MET A 84 -3.23 -7.26 -3.94
C MET A 84 -4.21 -8.41 -3.64
N THR A 85 -5.39 -8.41 -4.28
CA THR A 85 -6.39 -9.46 -4.13
C THR A 85 -5.82 -10.82 -4.54
N GLY A 86 -5.94 -11.81 -3.68
CA GLY A 86 -5.40 -13.15 -3.92
C GLY A 86 -3.92 -13.34 -3.63
N TRP A 87 -3.19 -12.29 -3.28
CA TRP A 87 -1.80 -12.40 -2.85
C TRP A 87 -1.71 -12.94 -1.42
N GLU A 88 -1.17 -14.15 -1.26
CA GLU A 88 -1.18 -14.86 0.03
C GLU A 88 -0.55 -14.07 1.20
N PRO A 89 0.59 -13.34 1.02
CA PRO A 89 1.13 -12.53 2.12
C PRO A 89 0.19 -11.44 2.62
N ALA A 90 -0.72 -10.93 1.78
CA ALA A 90 -1.72 -9.93 2.19
C ALA A 90 -2.82 -10.50 3.10
N LYS A 91 -2.96 -11.82 3.17
CA LYS A 91 -3.91 -12.51 4.05
C LYS A 91 -3.31 -12.88 5.41
N SER A 92 -2.05 -12.53 5.65
CA SER A 92 -1.37 -12.87 6.89
C SER A 92 -1.98 -12.14 8.08
N ASP A 93 -2.26 -12.87 9.16
CA ASP A 93 -2.67 -12.33 10.44
C ASP A 93 -1.50 -11.83 11.29
N SER A 94 -0.28 -11.85 10.76
CA SER A 94 0.91 -11.39 11.48
C SER A 94 0.94 -9.87 11.57
N TRP A 95 0.95 -9.38 12.80
CA TRP A 95 1.14 -7.98 13.13
C TRP A 95 2.62 -7.60 13.33
N MET A 96 3.52 -8.59 13.26
CA MET A 96 4.96 -8.40 13.39
C MET A 96 5.67 -8.14 12.05
N GLY A 97 4.95 -8.32 10.94
CA GLY A 97 5.47 -8.07 9.59
C GLY A 97 5.34 -6.59 9.21
N GLY A 98 6.45 -5.96 8.83
CA GLY A 98 6.48 -4.56 8.36
C GLY A 98 6.44 -4.42 6.83
N ASN A 99 5.66 -5.24 6.13
CA ASN A 99 5.73 -5.37 4.68
C ASN A 99 4.73 -4.47 3.91
N PHE A 100 3.93 -3.65 4.63
CA PHE A 100 2.87 -2.86 4.03
C PHE A 100 2.95 -1.41 4.43
N TYR A 101 2.75 -0.52 3.47
CA TYR A 101 2.43 0.88 3.72
C TYR A 101 0.92 1.02 3.88
N THR A 102 0.46 1.51 5.01
CA THR A 102 -0.96 1.64 5.31
C THR A 102 -1.38 3.10 5.30
N TYR A 103 -2.29 3.44 4.41
CA TYR A 103 -2.87 4.78 4.30
C TYR A 103 -4.30 4.79 4.79
N LEU A 104 -4.66 5.83 5.52
CA LEU A 104 -6.01 6.01 6.07
C LEU A 104 -6.61 7.32 5.56
N LEU A 105 -7.76 7.23 4.91
CA LEU A 105 -8.57 8.39 4.61
C LEU A 105 -9.52 8.65 5.79
N LEU A 106 -9.22 9.68 6.57
CA LEU A 106 -10.03 10.02 7.73
C LEU A 106 -11.27 10.83 7.32
N LYS A 107 -12.39 10.61 8.01
CA LYS A 107 -13.58 11.43 7.81
C LYS A 107 -13.28 12.87 8.22
N PRO A 108 -13.88 13.89 7.57
CA PRO A 108 -13.76 15.28 7.99
C PRO A 108 -14.08 15.46 9.47
N GLY A 109 -13.25 16.23 10.18
CA GLY A 109 -13.41 16.48 11.61
C GLY A 109 -12.96 15.32 12.53
N THR A 110 -12.36 14.26 12.00
CA THR A 110 -11.78 13.20 12.85
C THR A 110 -10.62 13.75 13.68
N ASP A 111 -10.72 13.57 14.99
CA ASP A 111 -9.64 13.85 15.94
C ASP A 111 -8.62 12.71 15.88
N TYR A 112 -7.55 12.90 15.13
CA TYR A 112 -6.52 11.88 14.94
C TYR A 112 -5.76 11.59 16.24
N ALA A 113 -5.63 12.55 17.16
CA ALA A 113 -4.97 12.32 18.46
C ALA A 113 -5.77 11.34 19.33
N LYS A 114 -7.11 11.43 19.31
CA LYS A 114 -7.95 10.42 19.96
C LYS A 114 -7.86 9.04 19.30
N MET A 115 -7.62 8.98 18.01
CA MET A 115 -7.38 7.73 17.30
C MET A 115 -6.04 7.12 17.72
N GLU A 116 -4.96 7.90 17.71
CA GLU A 116 -3.62 7.45 18.14
C GLU A 116 -3.60 6.98 19.60
N ALA A 117 -4.34 7.64 20.49
CA ALA A 117 -4.46 7.23 21.88
C ALA A 117 -4.98 5.78 22.07
N ARG A 118 -5.58 5.17 21.06
CA ARG A 118 -6.05 3.77 21.07
C ARG A 118 -4.99 2.78 20.56
N PHE A 119 -3.95 3.21 19.91
CA PHE A 119 -2.94 2.33 19.32
C PHE A 119 -2.18 1.50 20.37
N PRO A 120 -1.84 2.00 21.57
CA PRO A 120 -1.21 1.18 22.59
C PRO A 120 -2.05 -0.04 22.98
N ALA A 121 -3.36 0.12 23.11
CA ALA A 121 -4.26 -1.00 23.40
C ALA A 121 -4.36 -2.00 22.24
N MET A 122 -4.26 -1.51 21.00
CA MET A 122 -4.22 -2.34 19.80
C MET A 122 -2.93 -3.17 19.73
N VAL A 123 -1.78 -2.55 20.05
CA VAL A 123 -0.49 -3.24 20.15
C VAL A 123 -0.54 -4.33 21.21
N GLU A 124 -1.08 -4.03 22.40
CA GLU A 124 -1.25 -5.00 23.50
C GLU A 124 -2.09 -6.20 23.06
N LYS A 125 -3.22 -5.93 22.39
CA LYS A 125 -4.18 -6.95 21.98
C LYS A 125 -3.67 -7.86 20.86
N TYR A 126 -3.01 -7.32 19.86
CA TYR A 126 -2.68 -8.05 18.64
C TYR A 126 -1.21 -8.45 18.54
N MET A 127 -0.30 -7.59 18.98
CA MET A 127 1.15 -7.87 18.90
C MET A 127 1.65 -8.58 20.17
N GLY A 128 1.09 -8.29 21.34
CA GLY A 128 1.49 -8.92 22.60
C GLY A 128 1.48 -10.44 22.56
N PRO A 129 0.38 -11.10 22.14
CA PRO A 129 0.32 -12.56 22.01
C PRO A 129 1.33 -13.13 21.00
N GLN A 130 1.61 -12.41 19.89
CA GLN A 130 2.57 -12.85 18.88
C GLN A 130 4.00 -12.78 19.43
N ILE A 131 4.36 -11.70 20.13
CA ILE A 131 5.65 -11.57 20.82
C ILE A 131 5.83 -12.69 21.84
N GLN A 132 4.80 -13.00 22.62
CA GLN A 132 4.85 -14.09 23.59
C GLN A 132 5.05 -15.44 22.91
N LYS A 133 4.37 -15.68 21.80
CA LYS A 133 4.48 -16.94 21.03
C LYS A 133 5.83 -17.11 20.36
N GLU A 134 6.36 -16.06 19.75
CA GLU A 134 7.56 -16.12 18.91
C GLU A 134 8.85 -15.93 19.71
N MET A 135 8.82 -15.11 20.75
CA MET A 135 10.02 -14.74 21.52
C MET A 135 10.00 -15.22 22.98
N GLY A 136 8.87 -15.75 23.45
CA GLY A 136 8.71 -16.18 24.84
C GLY A 136 8.68 -15.03 25.84
N LEU A 137 8.49 -13.78 25.39
CA LEU A 137 8.53 -12.58 26.22
C LEU A 137 7.14 -11.93 26.31
N SER A 138 6.79 -11.41 27.46
CA SER A 138 5.66 -10.49 27.54
C SER A 138 6.01 -9.16 26.85
N LEU A 139 4.99 -8.39 26.42
CA LEU A 139 5.22 -7.08 25.81
C LEU A 139 5.98 -6.12 26.74
N SER A 140 5.73 -6.20 28.07
CA SER A 140 6.48 -5.42 29.07
C SER A 140 7.97 -5.82 29.13
N GLN A 141 8.25 -7.11 29.13
CA GLN A 141 9.66 -7.61 29.07
C GLN A 141 10.34 -7.23 27.75
N PHE A 142 9.61 -7.25 26.65
CA PHE A 142 10.11 -6.81 25.35
C PHE A 142 10.54 -5.33 25.41
N ARG A 143 9.69 -4.47 25.99
CA ARG A 143 9.98 -3.03 26.16
C ARG A 143 11.15 -2.76 27.12
N THR A 144 11.25 -3.50 28.24
CA THR A 144 12.36 -3.32 29.19
C THR A 144 13.72 -3.70 28.61
N LYS A 145 13.75 -4.49 27.54
CA LYS A 145 14.99 -4.79 26.79
C LYS A 145 15.38 -3.71 25.77
N GLY A 146 14.75 -2.54 25.81
CA GLY A 146 15.05 -1.40 24.94
C GLY A 146 14.34 -1.45 23.58
N ASN A 147 13.41 -2.40 23.39
CA ASN A 147 12.67 -2.47 22.15
C ASN A 147 11.41 -1.57 22.21
N SER A 148 11.04 -0.98 21.07
CA SER A 148 9.85 -0.16 20.93
C SER A 148 8.96 -0.72 19.82
N LEU A 149 7.68 -0.86 20.11
CA LEU A 149 6.64 -1.21 19.13
C LEU A 149 5.45 -0.30 19.33
N GLY A 150 5.00 0.31 18.24
CA GLY A 150 3.86 1.21 18.25
C GLY A 150 3.45 1.61 16.85
N PHE A 151 2.32 2.29 16.76
CA PHE A 151 1.84 2.93 15.54
C PHE A 151 1.68 4.41 15.82
N ALA A 152 1.96 5.23 14.82
CA ALA A 152 1.70 6.67 14.80
C ALA A 152 1.05 7.04 13.47
N LEU A 153 0.28 8.12 13.47
CA LEU A 153 -0.27 8.69 12.25
C LEU A 153 0.64 9.82 11.78
N GLN A 154 0.99 9.78 10.52
CA GLN A 154 1.74 10.84 9.88
C GLN A 154 0.91 11.43 8.73
N PRO A 155 0.70 12.75 8.69
CA PRO A 155 0.03 13.38 7.55
C PRO A 155 0.81 13.13 6.26
N LEU A 156 0.10 12.73 5.19
CA LEU A 156 0.72 12.45 3.89
C LEU A 156 1.57 13.63 3.39
N THR A 157 1.10 14.85 3.62
CA THR A 157 1.80 16.08 3.23
C THR A 157 3.10 16.33 3.98
N SER A 158 3.33 15.66 5.11
CA SER A 158 4.55 15.82 5.91
C SER A 158 5.62 14.75 5.61
N ILE A 159 5.27 13.70 4.88
CA ILE A 159 6.18 12.57 4.63
C ILE A 159 7.47 13.03 3.95
N HIS A 160 7.37 13.82 2.89
CA HIS A 160 8.57 14.30 2.16
C HIS A 160 9.34 15.42 2.84
N LEU A 161 8.74 16.09 3.82
CA LEU A 161 9.33 17.29 4.44
C LEU A 161 9.91 17.02 5.84
N HIS A 162 9.35 16.05 6.56
CA HIS A 162 9.62 15.88 7.99
C HIS A 162 9.65 14.42 8.44
N SER A 163 9.88 13.47 7.52
CA SER A 163 9.87 12.08 7.91
C SER A 163 11.10 11.69 8.73
N ALA A 164 10.83 10.99 9.84
CA ALA A 164 11.83 10.40 10.71
C ALA A 164 11.89 8.87 10.59
N THR A 165 11.14 8.28 9.64
CA THR A 165 11.06 6.82 9.48
C THR A 165 12.03 6.33 8.42
N ASN A 166 12.73 5.23 8.70
CA ASN A 166 13.79 4.68 7.85
C ASN A 166 13.31 3.85 6.65
N ASN A 167 11.99 3.72 6.46
CA ASN A 167 11.37 2.87 5.43
C ASN A 167 10.28 3.63 4.68
N GLU A 168 10.62 4.73 4.05
CA GLU A 168 9.72 5.46 3.16
C GLU A 168 10.04 5.17 1.70
N PHE A 169 9.06 5.38 0.83
CA PHE A 169 9.35 5.51 -0.58
C PHE A 169 10.37 6.64 -0.72
N GLU A 170 11.47 6.41 -1.44
CA GLU A 170 12.51 7.40 -1.62
C GLU A 170 11.92 8.75 -1.98
N PRO A 171 12.34 9.86 -1.34
CA PRO A 171 11.96 11.18 -1.76
C PRO A 171 12.38 11.30 -3.23
N GLY A 172 11.42 11.60 -4.09
CA GLY A 172 11.70 11.79 -5.51
C GLY A 172 12.85 12.80 -5.66
N GLY A 173 13.95 12.32 -6.25
CA GLY A 173 15.10 13.15 -6.56
C GLY A 173 14.79 14.11 -7.73
#